data_100359bce2e1dbca4387ace2c4faf0dd
#
_entry.id   100359bce2e1dbca4387ace2c4faf0dd
#
_cell.length_a   1.000
_cell.length_b   1.000
_cell.length_c   1.000
_cell.angle_alpha   90.00
_cell.angle_beta   90.00
_cell.angle_gamma   90.00
#
_symmetry.space_group_name_H-M   'P 1'
#
loop_
_entity.id
_entity.type
_entity.pdbx_description
1 polymer ?
#
loop_
_entity_poly.entity_id
_entity_poly.type
_entity_poly.pdbx_seq_one_letter_code
_entity_poly.pdbx_strand_id
1 'polypeptide(L)'
;MVKANNTMFQFYLVMMDFFGKYLSEKYSQSNYIEDTKHYQTVIITKIVQMFHSLELLTKNTLDEVSARCLLRSLLDCVTTYSFIYQRKDENDMLFRHYLYALDGWREYKKSVITILEDNEYKDKEDYGCDYVINQIEEKLKKHIYYAKDRVTANLLILNSNWKYESLQNPRSLKYGEMYSAIGFTNKSIDYFQGYLSQFAHGLCLSNKPTADSEQMNRVLYECIPIADKFIQTMNQTFRDKRMIDLFLRTDDIKKFMDSKGFSFDDLAEFAHALIRKDKTLLI
;
A
#
# COMPACT_ATOMS: atom_id res chain seq x y z
N MET A 1 10.61 24.65 10.19
CA MET A 1 10.15 23.74 9.14
C MET A 1 10.71 22.33 9.32
N VAL A 2 12.01 22.11 9.46
CA VAL A 2 12.66 20.79 9.63
C VAL A 2 12.11 19.98 10.80
N LYS A 3 11.97 20.57 12.00
CA LYS A 3 11.40 19.90 13.18
C LYS A 3 9.93 19.48 12.98
N ALA A 4 9.14 20.29 12.28
CA ALA A 4 7.72 20.02 12.05
C ALA A 4 7.50 18.79 11.14
N ASN A 5 8.27 18.63 10.06
CA ASN A 5 8.15 17.49 9.15
C ASN A 5 8.52 16.17 9.83
N ASN A 6 9.60 16.18 10.62
CA ASN A 6 9.99 14.98 11.39
C ASN A 6 8.92 14.63 12.44
N THR A 7 8.36 15.61 13.13
CA THR A 7 7.29 15.38 14.11
C THR A 7 6.03 14.83 13.46
N MET A 8 5.62 15.39 12.29
CA MET A 8 4.48 14.90 11.53
C MET A 8 4.69 13.46 11.07
N PHE A 9 5.86 13.15 10.51
CA PHE A 9 6.20 11.80 10.08
C PHE A 9 6.17 10.80 11.25
N GLN A 10 6.74 11.17 12.43
CA GLN A 10 6.69 10.36 13.63
C GLN A 10 5.26 10.09 14.10
N PHE A 11 4.42 11.10 14.03
CA PHE A 11 2.99 10.95 14.35
C PHE A 11 2.31 9.92 13.45
N TYR A 12 2.56 9.98 12.12
CA TYR A 12 2.03 8.98 11.18
C TYR A 12 2.55 7.57 11.50
N LEU A 13 3.83 7.42 11.88
CA LEU A 13 4.39 6.12 12.27
C LEU A 13 3.67 5.53 13.47
N VAL A 14 3.51 6.31 14.55
CA VAL A 14 2.82 5.85 15.77
C VAL A 14 1.37 5.45 15.45
N MET A 15 0.69 6.21 14.58
CA MET A 15 -0.67 5.89 14.14
C MET A 15 -0.72 4.61 13.32
N MET A 16 0.22 4.43 12.38
CA MET A 16 0.30 3.23 11.53
C MET A 16 0.63 1.98 12.34
N ASP A 17 1.54 2.08 13.31
CA ASP A 17 1.89 0.99 14.23
C ASP A 17 0.68 0.53 15.03
N PHE A 18 -0.04 1.49 15.61
CA PHE A 18 -1.24 1.17 16.36
C PHE A 18 -2.31 0.53 15.47
N PHE A 19 -2.61 1.13 14.31
CA PHE A 19 -3.63 0.61 13.41
C PHE A 19 -3.24 -0.75 12.84
N GLY A 20 -1.99 -0.91 12.41
CA GLY A 20 -1.47 -2.18 11.92
C GLY A 20 -1.59 -3.30 12.96
N LYS A 21 -1.16 -3.03 14.20
CA LYS A 21 -1.27 -3.98 15.30
C LYS A 21 -2.73 -4.32 15.63
N TYR A 22 -3.57 -3.32 15.82
CA TYR A 22 -5.00 -3.49 16.11
C TYR A 22 -5.70 -4.33 15.06
N LEU A 23 -5.48 -4.03 13.77
CA LEU A 23 -6.10 -4.74 12.67
C LEU A 23 -5.57 -6.18 12.55
N SER A 24 -4.27 -6.39 12.74
CA SER A 24 -3.66 -7.72 12.71
C SER A 24 -4.19 -8.62 13.83
N GLU A 25 -4.36 -8.09 15.04
CA GLU A 25 -4.95 -8.83 16.16
C GLU A 25 -6.43 -9.17 15.89
N LYS A 26 -7.19 -8.21 15.35
CA LYS A 26 -8.62 -8.37 15.07
C LYS A 26 -8.92 -9.36 13.95
N TYR A 27 -8.06 -9.44 12.93
CA TYR A 27 -8.26 -10.26 11.73
C TYR A 27 -7.19 -11.36 11.59
N SER A 28 -6.64 -11.87 12.69
CA SER A 28 -5.52 -12.82 12.71
C SER A 28 -5.90 -14.27 12.37
N GLN A 29 -7.17 -14.60 12.25
CA GLN A 29 -7.65 -15.99 12.34
C GLN A 29 -7.76 -16.74 11.02
N SER A 30 -7.37 -16.18 9.87
CA SER A 30 -7.51 -16.86 8.59
C SER A 30 -6.24 -16.76 7.73
N ASN A 31 -5.81 -17.91 7.22
CA ASN A 31 -4.71 -18.02 6.25
C ASN A 31 -5.21 -18.10 4.81
N TYR A 32 -6.48 -17.81 4.53
CA TYR A 32 -7.07 -17.99 3.22
C TYR A 32 -7.07 -16.67 2.41
N ILE A 33 -6.76 -16.78 1.11
CA ILE A 33 -6.89 -15.67 0.14
C ILE A 33 -8.32 -15.10 0.13
N GLU A 34 -9.31 -15.90 0.52
CA GLU A 34 -10.72 -15.51 0.62
C GLU A 34 -11.00 -14.48 1.71
N ASP A 35 -10.23 -14.50 2.80
CA ASP A 35 -10.34 -13.51 3.86
C ASP A 35 -9.60 -12.23 3.44
N THR A 36 -10.29 -11.40 2.70
CA THR A 36 -9.73 -10.12 2.23
C THR A 36 -9.31 -9.21 3.38
N LYS A 37 -9.91 -9.33 4.57
CA LYS A 37 -9.51 -8.51 5.73
C LYS A 37 -8.19 -8.97 6.29
N HIS A 38 -8.00 -10.27 6.47
CA HIS A 38 -6.72 -10.84 6.88
C HIS A 38 -5.63 -10.51 5.85
N TYR A 39 -5.89 -10.73 4.56
CA TYR A 39 -4.92 -10.44 3.49
C TYR A 39 -4.50 -8.96 3.48
N GLN A 40 -5.44 -8.05 3.70
CA GLN A 40 -5.16 -6.63 3.86
C GLN A 40 -4.23 -6.35 5.04
N THR A 41 -4.40 -7.04 6.20
CA THR A 41 -3.51 -6.82 7.35
C THR A 41 -2.07 -7.22 7.06
N VAL A 42 -1.85 -8.25 6.26
CA VAL A 42 -0.50 -8.65 5.80
C VAL A 42 0.13 -7.55 4.93
N ILE A 43 -0.63 -6.98 3.98
CA ILE A 43 -0.16 -5.86 3.16
C ILE A 43 0.14 -4.63 4.04
N ILE A 44 -0.75 -4.30 4.98
CA ILE A 44 -0.58 -3.18 5.91
C ILE A 44 0.71 -3.35 6.71
N THR A 45 0.95 -4.52 7.29
CA THR A 45 2.16 -4.81 8.06
C THR A 45 3.42 -4.58 7.22
N LYS A 46 3.43 -5.05 5.96
CA LYS A 46 4.54 -4.80 5.04
C LYS A 46 4.76 -3.31 4.79
N ILE A 47 3.69 -2.56 4.51
CA ILE A 47 3.79 -1.11 4.26
C ILE A 47 4.31 -0.38 5.50
N VAL A 48 3.84 -0.72 6.70
CA VAL A 48 4.31 -0.14 7.97
C VAL A 48 5.82 -0.41 8.16
N GLN A 49 6.27 -1.63 7.91
CA GLN A 49 7.70 -1.97 7.96
C GLN A 49 8.54 -1.15 6.96
N MET A 50 8.00 -0.86 5.77
CA MET A 50 8.69 0.00 4.80
C MET A 50 8.78 1.45 5.29
N PHE A 51 7.78 1.98 5.99
CA PHE A 51 7.86 3.31 6.62
C PHE A 51 8.93 3.35 7.73
N HIS A 52 9.05 2.32 8.55
CA HIS A 52 10.14 2.20 9.54
C HIS A 52 11.52 2.12 8.88
N SER A 53 11.63 1.37 7.78
CA SER A 53 12.88 1.31 7.02
C SER A 53 13.26 2.68 6.44
N LEU A 54 12.28 3.46 5.97
CA LEU A 54 12.50 4.83 5.53
C LEU A 54 12.99 5.74 6.67
N GLU A 55 12.41 5.58 7.86
CA GLU A 55 12.88 6.28 9.06
C GLU A 55 14.36 5.98 9.35
N LEU A 56 14.75 4.71 9.34
CA LEU A 56 16.14 4.30 9.59
C LEU A 56 17.10 4.89 8.56
N LEU A 57 16.75 4.85 7.28
CA LEU A 57 17.57 5.42 6.20
C LEU A 57 17.74 6.94 6.36
N THR A 58 16.68 7.64 6.73
CA THR A 58 16.73 9.11 6.84
C THR A 58 17.41 9.61 8.11
N LYS A 59 17.35 8.85 9.21
CA LYS A 59 17.94 9.25 10.50
C LYS A 59 19.38 8.79 10.70
N ASN A 60 19.67 7.56 10.30
CA ASN A 60 20.91 6.90 10.73
C ASN A 60 21.98 6.86 9.63
N THR A 61 21.59 6.73 8.36
CA THR A 61 22.55 6.50 7.28
C THR A 61 22.73 7.70 6.36
N LEU A 62 21.78 8.64 6.35
CA LEU A 62 21.72 9.75 5.39
C LEU A 62 21.84 9.28 3.92
N ASP A 63 21.32 8.08 3.62
CA ASP A 63 21.34 7.50 2.29
C ASP A 63 20.11 7.96 1.49
N GLU A 64 20.26 9.09 0.78
CA GLU A 64 19.18 9.67 -0.02
C GLU A 64 18.73 8.74 -1.14
N VAL A 65 19.66 8.03 -1.78
CA VAL A 65 19.34 7.18 -2.94
C VAL A 65 18.43 6.03 -2.49
N SER A 66 18.84 5.28 -1.49
CA SER A 66 18.03 4.18 -0.94
C SER A 66 16.71 4.69 -0.35
N ALA A 67 16.71 5.84 0.34
CA ALA A 67 15.50 6.43 0.90
C ALA A 67 14.49 6.80 -0.21
N ARG A 68 14.92 7.38 -1.33
CA ARG A 68 14.06 7.73 -2.46
C ARG A 68 13.60 6.51 -3.26
N CYS A 69 14.45 5.49 -3.41
CA CYS A 69 14.03 4.22 -3.99
C CYS A 69 12.93 3.57 -3.14
N LEU A 70 13.10 3.56 -1.83
CA LEU A 70 12.11 3.03 -0.90
C LEU A 70 10.83 3.88 -0.90
N LEU A 71 10.94 5.21 -0.97
CA LEU A 71 9.79 6.11 -1.08
C LEU A 71 8.99 5.84 -2.36
N ARG A 72 9.66 5.57 -3.48
CA ARG A 72 9.02 5.16 -4.74
C ARG A 72 8.28 3.84 -4.58
N SER A 73 8.90 2.85 -3.95
CA SER A 73 8.28 1.54 -3.68
C SER A 73 7.09 1.66 -2.72
N LEU A 74 7.19 2.51 -1.69
CA LEU A 74 6.09 2.83 -0.78
C LEU A 74 4.89 3.42 -1.52
N LEU A 75 5.13 4.40 -2.40
CA LEU A 75 4.09 4.99 -3.22
C LEU A 75 3.34 3.92 -4.05
N ASP A 76 4.08 3.02 -4.70
CA ASP A 76 3.49 1.96 -5.50
C ASP A 76 2.70 0.96 -4.64
N CYS A 77 3.20 0.59 -3.47
CA CYS A 77 2.50 -0.29 -2.52
C CYS A 77 1.22 0.34 -1.99
N VAL A 78 1.27 1.60 -1.55
CA VAL A 78 0.08 2.34 -1.06
C VAL A 78 -0.93 2.54 -2.17
N THR A 79 -0.46 2.84 -3.39
CA THR A 79 -1.34 2.98 -4.56
C THR A 79 -2.03 1.68 -4.89
N THR A 80 -1.31 0.57 -4.95
CA THR A 80 -1.86 -0.76 -5.20
C THR A 80 -2.91 -1.11 -4.15
N TYR A 81 -2.57 -0.94 -2.86
CA TYR A 81 -3.49 -1.18 -1.75
C TYR A 81 -4.76 -0.33 -1.86
N SER A 82 -4.61 0.99 -2.07
CA SER A 82 -5.75 1.90 -2.20
C SER A 82 -6.60 1.59 -3.44
N PHE A 83 -5.96 1.30 -4.57
CA PHE A 83 -6.64 1.03 -5.83
C PHE A 83 -7.48 -0.25 -5.78
N ILE A 84 -7.05 -1.27 -5.06
CA ILE A 84 -7.79 -2.53 -4.92
C ILE A 84 -8.90 -2.41 -3.87
N TYR A 85 -8.58 -1.87 -2.68
CA TYR A 85 -9.46 -2.01 -1.51
C TYR A 85 -10.33 -0.79 -1.21
N GLN A 86 -9.98 0.39 -1.72
CA GLN A 86 -10.78 1.61 -1.55
C GLN A 86 -11.88 1.69 -2.63
N ARG A 87 -12.78 0.70 -2.69
CA ARG A 87 -13.87 0.60 -3.65
C ARG A 87 -15.23 0.71 -2.98
N LYS A 88 -16.21 1.31 -3.68
CA LYS A 88 -17.61 1.31 -3.26
C LYS A 88 -18.27 -0.04 -3.50
N ASP A 89 -17.98 -0.64 -4.66
CA ASP A 89 -18.50 -1.95 -5.04
C ASP A 89 -17.60 -3.04 -4.46
N GLU A 90 -18.15 -3.80 -3.51
CA GLU A 90 -17.45 -4.92 -2.89
C GLU A 90 -17.14 -6.04 -3.91
N ASN A 91 -17.95 -6.19 -4.95
CA ASN A 91 -17.67 -7.16 -6.02
C ASN A 91 -16.48 -6.70 -6.87
N ASP A 92 -16.35 -5.39 -7.19
CA ASP A 92 -15.18 -4.88 -7.90
C ASP A 92 -13.91 -5.06 -7.04
N MET A 93 -13.99 -4.76 -5.76
CA MET A 93 -12.89 -4.97 -4.81
C MET A 93 -12.46 -6.44 -4.76
N LEU A 94 -13.42 -7.36 -4.60
CA LEU A 94 -13.13 -8.79 -4.47
C LEU A 94 -12.55 -9.37 -5.77
N PHE A 95 -13.09 -8.97 -6.92
CA PHE A 95 -12.59 -9.43 -8.22
C PHE A 95 -11.16 -8.95 -8.48
N ARG A 96 -10.85 -7.68 -8.18
CA ARG A 96 -9.47 -7.14 -8.25
C ARG A 96 -8.53 -7.82 -7.27
N HIS A 97 -8.98 -8.10 -6.07
CA HIS A 97 -8.20 -8.83 -5.07
C HIS A 97 -7.76 -10.21 -5.58
N TYR A 98 -8.68 -10.98 -6.16
CA TYR A 98 -8.33 -12.28 -6.73
C TYR A 98 -7.42 -12.17 -7.96
N LEU A 99 -7.65 -11.19 -8.83
CA LEU A 99 -6.74 -10.94 -9.96
C LEU A 99 -5.33 -10.53 -9.49
N TYR A 100 -5.23 -9.70 -8.46
CA TYR A 100 -3.96 -9.30 -7.85
C TYR A 100 -3.22 -10.50 -7.24
N ALA A 101 -3.93 -11.34 -6.51
CA ALA A 101 -3.36 -12.56 -5.96
C ALA A 101 -2.91 -13.52 -7.07
N LEU A 102 -3.71 -13.66 -8.14
CA LEU A 102 -3.38 -14.48 -9.30
C LEU A 102 -2.10 -13.99 -10.01
N ASP A 103 -1.99 -12.67 -10.22
CA ASP A 103 -0.80 -12.03 -10.80
C ASP A 103 0.46 -12.36 -9.99
N GLY A 104 0.38 -12.15 -8.68
CA GLY A 104 1.48 -12.45 -7.77
C GLY A 104 1.92 -13.91 -7.77
N TRP A 105 0.97 -14.85 -7.74
CA TRP A 105 1.28 -16.27 -7.75
C TRP A 105 1.85 -16.76 -9.09
N ARG A 106 1.37 -16.22 -10.21
CA ARG A 106 1.93 -16.53 -11.53
C ARG A 106 3.35 -16.00 -11.70
N GLU A 107 3.63 -14.78 -11.25
CA GLU A 107 4.99 -14.22 -11.29
C GLU A 107 5.92 -14.94 -10.30
N TYR A 108 5.44 -15.33 -9.12
CA TYR A 108 6.19 -16.15 -8.17
C TYR A 108 6.54 -17.49 -8.78
N LYS A 109 5.56 -18.22 -9.35
CA LYS A 109 5.81 -19.50 -10.04
C LYS A 109 6.88 -19.37 -11.10
N LYS A 110 6.77 -18.39 -11.98
CA LYS A 110 7.76 -18.13 -13.04
C LYS A 110 9.16 -17.88 -12.48
N SER A 111 9.26 -17.08 -11.40
CA SER A 111 10.53 -16.76 -10.75
C SER A 111 11.15 -18.00 -10.07
N VAL A 112 10.34 -18.77 -9.35
CA VAL A 112 10.77 -20.00 -8.66
C VAL A 112 11.28 -21.05 -9.65
N ILE A 113 10.54 -21.28 -10.75
CA ILE A 113 10.97 -22.22 -11.80
C ILE A 113 12.32 -21.81 -12.36
N THR A 114 12.54 -20.51 -12.61
CA THR A 114 13.82 -20.00 -13.14
C THR A 114 14.97 -20.18 -12.16
N ILE A 115 14.74 -19.93 -10.86
CA ILE A 115 15.78 -20.01 -9.82
C ILE A 115 16.09 -21.44 -9.42
N LEU A 116 15.09 -22.34 -9.41
CA LEU A 116 15.20 -23.72 -8.95
C LEU A 116 15.39 -24.73 -10.09
N GLU A 117 15.82 -24.29 -11.26
CA GLU A 117 15.83 -25.09 -12.50
C GLU A 117 16.45 -26.47 -12.34
N ASP A 118 17.48 -26.63 -11.49
CA ASP A 118 18.17 -27.89 -11.19
C ASP A 118 18.03 -28.34 -9.72
N ASN A 119 17.02 -27.87 -8.99
CA ASN A 119 16.84 -28.15 -7.56
C ASN A 119 15.72 -29.18 -7.33
N GLU A 120 15.92 -30.15 -6.44
CA GLU A 120 14.96 -31.19 -6.05
C GLU A 120 13.61 -30.62 -5.50
N TYR A 121 13.59 -29.35 -5.05
CA TYR A 121 12.39 -28.70 -4.56
C TYR A 121 11.51 -28.09 -5.66
N LYS A 122 11.98 -28.02 -6.91
CA LYS A 122 11.27 -27.41 -8.04
C LYS A 122 9.88 -28.00 -8.23
N ASP A 123 9.79 -29.33 -8.33
CA ASP A 123 8.51 -30.00 -8.61
C ASP A 123 7.48 -29.77 -7.49
N LYS A 124 7.94 -29.74 -6.24
CA LYS A 124 7.07 -29.47 -5.07
C LYS A 124 6.55 -28.03 -5.08
N GLU A 125 7.43 -27.07 -5.32
CA GLU A 125 7.06 -25.64 -5.38
C GLU A 125 6.17 -25.36 -6.59
N ASP A 126 6.47 -25.94 -7.74
CA ASP A 126 5.67 -25.81 -8.96
C ASP A 126 4.25 -26.35 -8.74
N TYR A 127 4.12 -27.55 -8.16
CA TYR A 127 2.82 -28.13 -7.80
C TYR A 127 2.06 -27.26 -6.78
N GLY A 128 2.74 -26.73 -5.77
CA GLY A 128 2.16 -25.83 -4.78
C GLY A 128 1.62 -24.54 -5.42
N CYS A 129 2.38 -23.95 -6.33
CA CYS A 129 1.95 -22.77 -7.08
C CYS A 129 0.71 -23.07 -7.95
N ASP A 130 0.71 -24.19 -8.68
CA ASP A 130 -0.43 -24.59 -9.52
C ASP A 130 -1.69 -24.82 -8.71
N TYR A 131 -1.56 -25.46 -7.55
CA TYR A 131 -2.70 -25.66 -6.65
C TYR A 131 -3.34 -24.32 -6.26
N VAL A 132 -2.53 -23.35 -5.82
CA VAL A 132 -3.04 -22.03 -5.40
C VAL A 132 -3.60 -21.24 -6.59
N ILE A 133 -2.92 -21.24 -7.73
CA ILE A 133 -3.39 -20.58 -8.96
C ILE A 133 -4.75 -21.13 -9.37
N ASN A 134 -4.93 -22.45 -9.41
CA ASN A 134 -6.17 -23.09 -9.78
C ASN A 134 -7.31 -22.71 -8.81
N GLN A 135 -7.03 -22.67 -7.48
CA GLN A 135 -8.03 -22.24 -6.49
C GLN A 135 -8.50 -20.79 -6.74
N ILE A 136 -7.56 -19.88 -7.04
CA ILE A 136 -7.90 -18.48 -7.33
C ILE A 136 -8.72 -18.38 -8.62
N GLU A 137 -8.33 -19.09 -9.68
CA GLU A 137 -9.06 -19.09 -10.93
C GLU A 137 -10.49 -19.63 -10.79
N GLU A 138 -10.68 -20.67 -9.96
CA GLU A 138 -12.03 -21.18 -9.68
C GLU A 138 -12.89 -20.12 -8.97
N LYS A 139 -12.32 -19.34 -8.02
CA LYS A 139 -13.04 -18.25 -7.36
C LYS A 139 -13.42 -17.15 -8.36
N LEU A 140 -12.52 -16.79 -9.24
CA LEU A 140 -12.78 -15.81 -10.30
C LEU A 140 -13.88 -16.29 -11.25
N LYS A 141 -13.88 -17.57 -11.65
CA LYS A 141 -14.92 -18.17 -12.51
C LYS A 141 -16.29 -18.29 -11.83
N LYS A 142 -16.32 -18.34 -10.50
CA LYS A 142 -17.58 -18.34 -9.69
C LYS A 142 -18.05 -16.92 -9.36
N HIS A 143 -17.25 -15.87 -9.61
CA HIS A 143 -17.57 -14.50 -9.28
C HIS A 143 -18.70 -13.93 -10.16
N ILE A 144 -19.51 -13.01 -9.60
CA ILE A 144 -20.64 -12.40 -10.31
C ILE A 144 -20.23 -11.67 -11.59
N TYR A 145 -19.03 -11.11 -11.67
CA TYR A 145 -18.51 -10.46 -12.87
C TYR A 145 -18.27 -11.44 -14.02
N TYR A 146 -17.85 -12.67 -13.70
CA TYR A 146 -17.75 -13.73 -14.69
C TYR A 146 -19.11 -14.14 -15.24
N ALA A 147 -20.14 -14.16 -14.40
CA ALA A 147 -21.51 -14.43 -14.84
C ALA A 147 -22.11 -13.31 -15.68
N LYS A 148 -21.75 -12.05 -15.39
CA LYS A 148 -22.26 -10.86 -16.13
C LYS A 148 -21.63 -10.69 -17.50
N ASP A 149 -20.32 -10.86 -17.61
CA ASP A 149 -19.55 -10.72 -18.85
C ASP A 149 -18.39 -11.72 -18.87
N ARG A 150 -18.70 -12.90 -19.34
CA ARG A 150 -17.74 -14.01 -19.40
C ARG A 150 -16.54 -13.72 -20.31
N VAL A 151 -16.74 -12.98 -21.39
CA VAL A 151 -15.68 -12.69 -22.36
C VAL A 151 -14.65 -11.75 -21.74
N THR A 152 -15.10 -10.63 -21.21
CA THR A 152 -14.23 -9.66 -20.55
C THR A 152 -13.57 -10.26 -19.31
N ALA A 153 -14.32 -10.98 -18.46
CA ALA A 153 -13.76 -11.61 -17.28
C ALA A 153 -12.67 -12.65 -17.62
N ASN A 154 -12.87 -13.49 -18.64
CA ASN A 154 -11.82 -14.41 -19.11
C ASN A 154 -10.57 -13.67 -19.59
N LEU A 155 -10.70 -12.57 -20.32
CA LEU A 155 -9.58 -11.75 -20.76
C LEU A 155 -8.79 -11.19 -19.57
N LEU A 156 -9.49 -10.69 -18.53
CA LEU A 156 -8.87 -10.19 -17.30
C LEU A 156 -8.17 -11.28 -16.52
N ILE A 157 -8.76 -12.48 -16.42
CA ILE A 157 -8.18 -13.65 -15.75
C ILE A 157 -6.93 -14.14 -16.52
N LEU A 158 -7.01 -14.29 -17.84
CA LEU A 158 -5.89 -14.74 -18.66
C LEU A 158 -4.65 -13.85 -18.48
N ASN A 159 -4.85 -12.54 -18.43
CA ASN A 159 -3.78 -11.56 -18.28
C ASN A 159 -3.49 -11.17 -16.81
N SER A 160 -4.18 -11.76 -15.83
CA SER A 160 -4.13 -11.35 -14.42
C SER A 160 -4.27 -9.84 -14.24
N ASN A 161 -5.10 -9.19 -15.08
CA ASN A 161 -5.15 -7.73 -15.14
C ASN A 161 -5.98 -7.12 -14.01
N TRP A 162 -5.42 -7.05 -12.80
CA TRP A 162 -6.04 -6.38 -11.66
C TRP A 162 -6.10 -4.85 -11.77
N LYS A 163 -5.30 -4.26 -12.70
CA LYS A 163 -5.23 -2.83 -12.98
C LYS A 163 -6.26 -2.36 -14.02
N TYR A 164 -7.24 -3.19 -14.37
CA TYR A 164 -8.25 -2.80 -15.35
C TYR A 164 -9.01 -1.53 -14.94
N GLU A 165 -9.39 -0.70 -15.90
CA GLU A 165 -10.12 0.53 -15.64
C GLU A 165 -11.55 0.24 -15.15
N SER A 166 -12.29 -0.51 -15.96
CA SER A 166 -13.65 -0.99 -15.64
C SER A 166 -13.95 -2.25 -16.46
N LEU A 167 -15.06 -2.96 -16.17
CA LEU A 167 -15.49 -4.08 -16.99
C LEU A 167 -15.87 -3.68 -18.43
N GLN A 168 -16.39 -2.45 -18.62
CA GLN A 168 -16.72 -1.90 -19.93
C GLN A 168 -15.46 -1.43 -20.70
N ASN A 169 -14.39 -1.12 -19.97
CA ASN A 169 -13.09 -0.78 -20.53
C ASN A 169 -11.99 -1.55 -19.78
N PRO A 170 -11.68 -2.79 -20.21
CA PRO A 170 -10.78 -3.69 -19.51
C PRO A 170 -9.29 -3.38 -19.71
N ARG A 171 -8.95 -2.20 -20.27
CA ARG A 171 -7.55 -1.80 -20.43
C ARG A 171 -6.84 -1.71 -19.09
N SER A 172 -5.56 -2.05 -19.09
CA SER A 172 -4.70 -1.90 -17.90
C SER A 172 -4.32 -0.44 -17.70
N LEU A 173 -4.52 0.09 -16.49
CA LEU A 173 -4.08 1.42 -16.12
C LEU A 173 -2.56 1.43 -15.84
N LYS A 174 -1.90 2.53 -16.22
CA LYS A 174 -0.53 2.83 -15.80
C LYS A 174 -0.54 3.37 -14.37
N TYR A 175 0.59 3.28 -13.66
CA TYR A 175 0.68 3.78 -12.27
C TYR A 175 0.28 5.25 -12.13
N GLY A 176 0.62 6.13 -13.08
CA GLY A 176 0.19 7.53 -13.06
C GLY A 176 -1.33 7.71 -13.10
N GLU A 177 -2.02 6.89 -13.88
CA GLU A 177 -3.48 6.89 -13.92
C GLU A 177 -4.06 6.35 -12.60
N MET A 178 -3.41 5.34 -12.00
CA MET A 178 -3.79 4.82 -10.68
C MET A 178 -3.56 5.85 -9.58
N TYR A 179 -2.45 6.61 -9.59
CA TYR A 179 -2.22 7.71 -8.64
C TYR A 179 -3.33 8.75 -8.71
N SER A 180 -3.72 9.14 -9.94
CA SER A 180 -4.84 10.04 -10.15
C SER A 180 -6.15 9.44 -9.63
N ALA A 181 -6.42 8.18 -9.92
CA ALA A 181 -7.64 7.50 -9.49
C ALA A 181 -7.77 7.43 -7.96
N ILE A 182 -6.68 7.32 -7.21
CA ILE A 182 -6.71 7.33 -5.74
C ILE A 182 -6.65 8.73 -5.12
N GLY A 183 -6.60 9.78 -5.93
CA GLY A 183 -6.76 11.18 -5.52
C GLY A 183 -5.45 11.97 -5.35
N PHE A 184 -4.32 11.52 -5.88
CA PHE A 184 -3.14 12.37 -5.99
C PHE A 184 -3.32 13.44 -7.07
N THR A 185 -2.80 14.65 -6.83
CA THR A 185 -2.87 15.75 -7.80
C THR A 185 -1.90 15.53 -8.97
N ASN A 186 -2.18 16.10 -10.13
CA ASN A 186 -1.27 16.02 -11.30
C ASN A 186 0.14 16.49 -10.95
N LYS A 187 0.27 17.58 -10.18
CA LYS A 187 1.58 18.07 -9.72
C LYS A 187 2.35 17.05 -8.89
N SER A 188 1.66 16.33 -8.00
CA SER A 188 2.27 15.25 -7.22
C SER A 188 2.64 14.06 -8.09
N ILE A 189 1.81 13.75 -9.09
CA ILE A 189 2.05 12.65 -10.04
C ILE A 189 3.30 12.92 -10.88
N ASP A 190 3.42 14.12 -11.45
CA ASP A 190 4.59 14.52 -12.24
C ASP A 190 5.88 14.41 -11.41
N TYR A 191 5.82 14.87 -10.16
CA TYR A 191 6.93 14.74 -9.23
C TYR A 191 7.29 13.28 -8.96
N PHE A 192 6.31 12.44 -8.60
CA PHE A 192 6.55 11.04 -8.27
C PHE A 192 7.06 10.23 -9.48
N GLN A 193 6.49 10.43 -10.66
CA GLN A 193 6.90 9.72 -11.87
C GLN A 193 8.22 10.24 -12.43
N GLY A 194 8.38 11.54 -12.53
CA GLY A 194 9.59 12.14 -13.09
C GLY A 194 10.78 12.05 -12.13
N TYR A 195 10.62 12.58 -10.92
CA TYR A 195 11.72 12.75 -9.98
C TYR A 195 12.13 11.45 -9.28
N LEU A 196 11.18 10.74 -8.63
CA LEU A 196 11.53 9.52 -7.90
C LEU A 196 12.01 8.39 -8.81
N SER A 197 11.54 8.35 -10.07
CA SER A 197 12.03 7.37 -11.04
C SER A 197 13.52 7.54 -11.40
N GLN A 198 14.07 8.75 -11.26
CA GLN A 198 15.52 8.99 -11.48
C GLN A 198 16.37 8.19 -10.48
N PHE A 199 15.90 8.06 -9.24
CA PHE A 199 16.60 7.29 -8.21
C PHE A 199 16.39 5.78 -8.39
N ALA A 200 15.16 5.35 -8.64
CA ALA A 200 14.82 3.94 -8.82
C ALA A 200 15.55 3.28 -10.02
N HIS A 201 15.87 4.04 -11.04
CA HIS A 201 16.55 3.54 -12.24
C HIS A 201 18.04 3.90 -12.30
N GLY A 202 18.64 4.41 -11.21
CA GLY A 202 20.05 4.77 -11.17
C GLY A 202 20.46 5.85 -12.17
N LEU A 203 19.55 6.80 -12.46
CA LEU A 203 19.80 7.87 -13.43
C LEU A 203 20.61 9.03 -12.81
N CYS A 204 20.89 10.06 -13.58
CA CYS A 204 21.82 11.14 -13.24
C CYS A 204 21.64 11.75 -11.84
N LEU A 205 20.40 11.92 -11.38
CA LEU A 205 20.12 12.49 -10.05
C LEU A 205 20.51 11.57 -8.89
N SER A 206 20.58 10.26 -9.11
CA SER A 206 21.01 9.30 -8.08
C SER A 206 22.53 9.30 -7.85
N ASN A 207 23.30 9.91 -8.75
CA ASN A 207 24.77 9.98 -8.67
C ASN A 207 25.29 11.22 -7.93
N LYS A 208 24.45 11.89 -7.14
CA LYS A 208 24.87 13.03 -6.32
C LYS A 208 25.76 12.58 -5.17
N PRO A 209 26.71 13.45 -4.72
CA PRO A 209 27.46 13.18 -3.49
C PRO A 209 26.53 13.10 -2.28
N THR A 210 27.06 12.55 -1.19
CA THR A 210 26.33 12.27 0.08
C THR A 210 25.33 13.34 0.47
N ALA A 211 24.14 12.88 0.82
CA ALA A 211 23.06 13.73 1.28
C ALA A 211 23.37 14.39 2.63
N ASP A 212 22.77 15.53 2.85
CA ASP A 212 22.75 16.21 4.14
C ASP A 212 21.41 16.01 4.86
N SER A 213 21.34 16.49 6.09
CA SER A 213 20.12 16.39 6.90
C SER A 213 18.93 17.15 6.31
N GLU A 214 19.16 18.19 5.49
CA GLU A 214 18.09 18.94 4.84
C GLU A 214 17.45 18.10 3.73
N GLN A 215 18.27 17.40 2.95
CA GLN A 215 17.80 16.49 1.90
C GLN A 215 17.00 15.33 2.50
N MET A 216 17.44 14.77 3.63
CA MET A 216 16.67 13.73 4.34
C MET A 216 15.32 14.25 4.86
N ASN A 217 15.26 15.49 5.35
CA ASN A 217 14.01 16.12 5.74
C ASN A 217 13.05 16.33 4.56
N ARG A 218 13.57 16.58 3.36
CA ARG A 218 12.75 16.62 2.13
C ARG A 218 12.12 15.26 1.84
N VAL A 219 12.89 14.16 1.97
CA VAL A 219 12.34 12.81 1.79
C VAL A 219 11.19 12.56 2.77
N LEU A 220 11.33 12.94 4.04
CA LEU A 220 10.25 12.82 5.03
C LEU A 220 9.04 13.69 4.67
N TYR A 221 9.25 14.91 4.20
CA TYR A 221 8.17 15.79 3.73
C TYR A 221 7.41 15.17 2.53
N GLU A 222 8.14 14.63 1.57
CA GLU A 222 7.60 13.96 0.38
C GLU A 222 6.81 12.68 0.74
N CYS A 223 7.17 12.04 1.85
CA CYS A 223 6.49 10.85 2.38
C CYS A 223 5.12 11.16 3.02
N ILE A 224 4.92 12.37 3.54
CA ILE A 224 3.69 12.74 4.27
C ILE A 224 2.41 12.50 3.46
N PRO A 225 2.28 12.92 2.19
CA PRO A 225 1.06 12.65 1.41
C PRO A 225 0.79 11.16 1.18
N ILE A 226 1.86 10.34 1.14
CA ILE A 226 1.75 8.89 0.96
C ILE A 226 1.25 8.25 2.27
N ALA A 227 1.79 8.69 3.41
CA ALA A 227 1.36 8.26 4.74
C ALA A 227 -0.09 8.65 5.02
N ASP A 228 -0.46 9.89 4.69
CA ASP A 228 -1.84 10.41 4.80
C ASP A 228 -2.80 9.54 3.99
N LYS A 229 -2.47 9.26 2.70
CA LYS A 229 -3.28 8.42 1.84
C LYS A 229 -3.43 7.00 2.38
N PHE A 230 -2.35 6.43 2.92
CA PHE A 230 -2.37 5.10 3.50
C PHE A 230 -3.31 5.00 4.71
N ILE A 231 -3.21 5.95 5.66
CA ILE A 231 -4.11 6.04 6.83
C ILE A 231 -5.57 6.20 6.41
N GLN A 232 -5.84 7.10 5.46
CA GLN A 232 -7.18 7.29 4.92
C GLN A 232 -7.73 5.99 4.32
N THR A 233 -6.93 5.27 3.54
CA THR A 233 -7.35 4.00 2.92
C THR A 233 -7.65 2.94 3.98
N MET A 234 -6.80 2.78 5.00
CA MET A 234 -7.07 1.85 6.10
C MET A 234 -8.40 2.17 6.78
N ASN A 235 -8.63 3.45 7.10
CA ASN A 235 -9.87 3.87 7.74
C ASN A 235 -11.10 3.59 6.88
N GLN A 236 -11.03 3.89 5.57
CA GLN A 236 -12.14 3.67 4.64
C GLN A 236 -12.46 2.20 4.40
N THR A 237 -11.43 1.35 4.35
CA THR A 237 -11.60 -0.08 4.06
C THR A 237 -12.09 -0.87 5.27
N PHE A 238 -11.65 -0.53 6.47
CA PHE A 238 -12.07 -1.23 7.68
C PHE A 238 -13.28 -0.58 8.35
N ARG A 239 -13.49 0.74 8.21
CA ARG A 239 -14.61 1.52 8.77
C ARG A 239 -14.83 1.27 10.27
N ASP A 240 -13.75 1.12 11.00
CA ASP A 240 -13.77 0.80 12.42
C ASP A 240 -13.65 2.07 13.29
N LYS A 241 -14.78 2.60 13.70
CA LYS A 241 -14.82 3.80 14.57
C LYS A 241 -14.08 3.59 15.90
N ARG A 242 -14.07 2.37 16.43
CA ARG A 242 -13.39 2.06 17.70
C ARG A 242 -11.87 2.16 17.58
N MET A 243 -11.32 1.89 16.40
CA MET A 243 -9.88 1.94 16.17
C MET A 243 -9.33 3.34 16.47
N ILE A 244 -10.02 4.39 16.06
CA ILE A 244 -9.60 5.78 16.28
C ILE A 244 -9.80 6.19 17.73
N ASP A 245 -10.96 5.85 18.32
CA ASP A 245 -11.23 6.16 19.73
C ASP A 245 -10.24 5.45 20.65
N LEU A 246 -9.84 4.22 20.34
CA LEU A 246 -8.82 3.49 21.08
C LEU A 246 -7.44 4.12 20.90
N PHE A 247 -7.08 4.49 19.66
CA PHE A 247 -5.82 5.16 19.38
C PHE A 247 -5.64 6.43 20.23
N LEU A 248 -6.65 7.30 20.27
CA LEU A 248 -6.62 8.54 21.04
C LEU A 248 -6.50 8.33 22.56
N ARG A 249 -6.80 7.13 23.05
CA ARG A 249 -6.71 6.79 24.48
C ARG A 249 -5.43 6.04 24.87
N THR A 250 -4.55 5.70 23.91
CA THR A 250 -3.33 4.96 24.22
C THR A 250 -2.32 5.82 24.96
N ASP A 251 -1.56 5.19 25.87
CA ASP A 251 -0.50 5.88 26.59
C ASP A 251 0.66 6.28 25.67
N ASP A 252 0.86 5.57 24.57
CA ASP A 252 1.91 5.89 23.59
C ASP A 252 1.62 7.22 22.90
N ILE A 253 0.37 7.49 22.56
CA ILE A 253 -0.04 8.79 22.04
C ILE A 253 0.12 9.89 23.05
N LYS A 254 -0.31 9.67 24.30
CA LYS A 254 -0.12 10.67 25.37
C LYS A 254 1.36 11.01 25.55
N LYS A 255 2.23 10.01 25.69
CA LYS A 255 3.68 10.19 25.78
C LYS A 255 4.26 10.94 24.57
N PHE A 256 3.81 10.60 23.36
CA PHE A 256 4.24 11.30 22.15
C PHE A 256 3.85 12.78 22.20
N MET A 257 2.61 13.10 22.56
CA MET A 257 2.09 14.46 22.67
C MET A 257 2.87 15.27 23.69
N ASP A 258 3.03 14.74 24.91
CA ASP A 258 3.78 15.37 25.98
C ASP A 258 5.23 15.65 25.56
N SER A 259 5.88 14.72 24.87
CA SER A 259 7.25 14.86 24.36
C SER A 259 7.41 15.94 23.29
N LYS A 260 6.32 16.31 22.60
CA LYS A 260 6.32 17.29 21.50
C LYS A 260 5.63 18.60 21.82
N GLY A 261 5.00 18.70 23.01
CA GLY A 261 4.28 19.89 23.44
C GLY A 261 2.99 20.15 22.68
N PHE A 262 2.33 19.11 22.15
CA PHE A 262 1.01 19.20 21.53
C PHE A 262 -0.10 19.00 22.57
N SER A 263 -1.21 19.69 22.41
CA SER A 263 -2.40 19.42 23.20
C SER A 263 -3.18 18.20 22.65
N PHE A 264 -3.93 17.55 23.52
CA PHE A 264 -4.80 16.45 23.12
C PHE A 264 -5.89 16.91 22.12
N ASP A 265 -6.35 18.14 22.26
CA ASP A 265 -7.37 18.72 21.36
C ASP A 265 -6.83 18.92 19.95
N ASP A 266 -5.56 19.37 19.78
CA ASP A 266 -4.89 19.49 18.49
C ASP A 266 -4.80 18.13 17.78
N LEU A 267 -4.52 17.07 18.54
CA LEU A 267 -4.46 15.71 18.01
C LEU A 267 -5.85 15.19 17.59
N ALA A 268 -6.82 15.36 18.46
CA ALA A 268 -8.19 14.93 18.18
C ALA A 268 -8.73 15.63 16.94
N GLU A 269 -8.49 16.94 16.81
CA GLU A 269 -8.85 17.72 15.63
C GLU A 269 -8.14 17.20 14.37
N PHE A 270 -6.84 16.93 14.44
CA PHE A 270 -6.07 16.40 13.33
C PHE A 270 -6.53 14.98 12.93
N ALA A 271 -6.70 14.07 13.89
CA ALA A 271 -7.18 12.73 13.64
C ALA A 271 -8.59 12.74 13.04
N HIS A 272 -9.47 13.59 13.57
CA HIS A 272 -10.81 13.78 13.00
C HIS A 272 -10.78 14.45 11.62
N ALA A 273 -9.84 15.36 11.34
CA ALA A 273 -9.68 15.97 10.02
C ALA A 273 -9.21 14.94 8.98
N LEU A 274 -8.30 14.03 9.34
CA LEU A 274 -7.89 12.90 8.50
C LEU A 274 -9.08 12.01 8.13
N ILE A 275 -10.01 11.81 9.07
CA ILE A 275 -11.21 11.01 8.87
C ILE A 275 -12.26 11.75 8.03
N ARG A 276 -12.42 13.08 8.24
CA ARG A 276 -13.44 13.90 7.55
C ARG A 276 -13.12 14.20 6.10
N LYS A 277 -11.85 14.16 5.68
CA LYS A 277 -11.45 14.23 4.26
C LYS A 277 -12.00 13.08 3.41
N ASP A 278 -12.82 12.27 4.01
CA ASP A 278 -13.27 10.95 3.61
C ASP A 278 -14.47 10.93 2.64
N LYS A 279 -14.67 11.93 1.78
CA LYS A 279 -15.83 11.92 0.86
C LYS A 279 -15.54 11.37 -0.53
N THR A 280 -14.32 11.03 -0.88
CA THR A 280 -13.95 10.48 -2.20
C THR A 280 -13.67 9.00 -2.15
N LEU A 281 -14.72 8.19 -2.02
CA LEU A 281 -14.62 6.79 -2.44
C LEU A 281 -14.46 6.77 -3.96
N LEU A 282 -13.54 5.95 -4.46
CA LEU A 282 -13.39 5.69 -5.89
C LEU A 282 -14.69 5.10 -6.45
N ILE A 283 -15.12 5.64 -7.56
CA ILE A 283 -16.35 5.25 -8.30
C ILE A 283 -16.28 3.79 -8.73
#